data_020a301d979e48f5e855b04179931c93
#
_entry.id   020a301d979e48f5e855b04179931c93
#
_cell.length_a   1.000
_cell.length_b   1.000
_cell.length_c   1.000
_cell.angle_alpha   90.00
_cell.angle_beta   90.00
_cell.angle_gamma   90.00
#
_symmetry.space_group_name_H-M   'P 1'
#
loop_
_entity.id
_entity.type
_entity.pdbx_description
1 polymer ?
#
loop_
_entity_poly.entity_id
_entity_poly.type
_entity_poly.pdbx_seq_one_letter_code
_entity_poly.pdbx_strand_id
1 'polypeptide(L)'
;NLDPKQVEEFLLLNPDFLSSNSNILNSIEIVHETGGAVSLIQKQVEMLRQNYESTSSNLLQLLDIAKNNEGIFEKTKKLILELIVCRNLTDVVSMTEDTFKREFQADACKVLFFKENNNIPKGRIIDVKEAHKHIGKKYNAVDIFCGPLDKNESNYIFDKKSGVVDCVLVPIKNSECPAMLALGSKSADTYSKENDSLFLEFVAETLSKLIDRNNF
;
A
#
# COMPACT_ATOMS: atom_id res chain seq x y z
N ASN A 1 -12.09 49.74 4.59
CA ASN A 1 -10.76 49.73 5.25
C ASN A 1 -10.93 50.47 6.57
N LEU A 2 -10.64 49.77 7.68
CA LEU A 2 -10.58 50.37 9.01
C LEU A 2 -9.30 51.22 9.10
N ASP A 3 -9.43 52.42 9.68
CA ASP A 3 -8.27 53.28 9.98
C ASP A 3 -7.44 52.61 11.09
N PRO A 4 -6.10 52.50 10.98
CA PRO A 4 -5.24 51.96 12.02
C PRO A 4 -5.50 52.55 13.42
N LYS A 5 -5.84 53.81 13.53
CA LYS A 5 -6.21 54.50 14.78
C LYS A 5 -7.48 53.93 15.41
N GLN A 6 -8.46 53.55 14.60
CA GLN A 6 -9.71 52.95 15.09
C GLN A 6 -9.46 51.53 15.65
N VAL A 7 -8.51 50.78 15.06
CA VAL A 7 -8.11 49.46 15.55
C VAL A 7 -7.36 49.61 16.87
N GLU A 8 -6.44 50.57 16.98
CA GLU A 8 -5.69 50.86 18.21
C GLU A 8 -6.65 51.23 19.36
N GLU A 9 -7.57 52.15 19.13
CA GLU A 9 -8.59 52.58 20.10
C GLU A 9 -9.49 51.44 20.54
N PHE A 10 -9.90 50.58 19.60
CA PHE A 10 -10.70 49.39 19.91
C PHE A 10 -9.96 48.40 20.80
N LEU A 11 -8.67 48.10 20.52
CA LEU A 11 -7.87 47.19 21.32
C LEU A 11 -7.56 47.73 22.72
N LEU A 12 -7.36 49.06 22.85
CA LEU A 12 -7.16 49.72 24.13
C LEU A 12 -8.43 49.70 25.01
N LEU A 13 -9.61 49.82 24.39
CA LEU A 13 -10.90 49.72 25.08
C LEU A 13 -11.28 48.26 25.41
N ASN A 14 -10.72 47.27 24.71
CA ASN A 14 -11.07 45.86 24.85
C ASN A 14 -9.78 45.01 25.01
N PRO A 15 -9.06 45.11 26.15
CA PRO A 15 -7.76 44.43 26.36
C PRO A 15 -7.87 42.91 26.27
N ASP A 16 -9.01 42.33 26.62
CA ASP A 16 -9.28 40.89 26.57
C ASP A 16 -9.69 40.36 25.20
N PHE A 17 -9.80 41.25 24.19
CA PHE A 17 -10.28 40.84 22.86
C PHE A 17 -9.41 39.79 22.21
N LEU A 18 -8.10 39.94 22.27
CA LEU A 18 -7.17 38.97 21.67
C LEU A 18 -7.15 37.64 22.44
N SER A 19 -7.20 37.70 23.78
CA SER A 19 -7.23 36.49 24.61
C SER A 19 -8.53 35.69 24.44
N SER A 20 -9.65 36.39 24.20
CA SER A 20 -10.98 35.81 23.96
C SER A 20 -11.15 35.27 22.54
N ASN A 21 -10.29 35.64 21.60
CA ASN A 21 -10.34 35.26 20.20
C ASN A 21 -9.08 34.47 19.80
N SER A 22 -8.97 33.23 20.27
CA SER A 22 -7.79 32.35 20.07
C SER A 22 -7.40 32.18 18.60
N ASN A 23 -8.37 32.17 17.67
CA ASN A 23 -8.07 32.07 16.24
C ASN A 23 -7.31 33.29 15.70
N ILE A 24 -7.65 34.49 16.18
CA ILE A 24 -6.96 35.73 15.80
C ILE A 24 -5.58 35.72 16.42
N LEU A 25 -5.46 35.40 17.72
CA LEU A 25 -4.19 35.35 18.43
C LEU A 25 -3.19 34.37 17.79
N ASN A 26 -3.68 33.24 17.29
CA ASN A 26 -2.85 32.23 16.62
C ASN A 26 -2.39 32.65 15.21
N SER A 27 -3.11 33.55 14.56
CA SER A 27 -2.79 34.00 13.19
C SER A 27 -1.99 35.32 13.15
N ILE A 28 -1.89 36.05 14.28
CA ILE A 28 -1.11 37.28 14.36
C ILE A 28 0.35 36.96 14.66
N GLU A 29 1.24 37.42 13.79
CA GLU A 29 2.68 37.37 14.00
C GLU A 29 3.11 38.64 14.76
N ILE A 30 3.39 38.54 16.07
CA ILE A 30 3.84 39.65 16.91
C ILE A 30 5.36 39.74 16.82
N VAL A 31 5.86 40.69 16.06
CA VAL A 31 7.30 40.96 15.97
C VAL A 31 7.69 41.84 17.17
N HIS A 32 8.47 41.32 18.12
CA HIS A 32 9.10 42.10 19.16
C HIS A 32 10.43 42.69 18.64
N GLU A 33 10.50 43.98 18.51
CA GLU A 33 11.75 44.72 18.27
C GLU A 33 12.64 44.67 19.54
N THR A 34 13.32 43.57 19.76
CA THR A 34 14.41 43.48 20.74
C THR A 34 15.70 43.67 19.99
N GLY A 35 16.22 44.89 19.98
CA GLY A 35 17.44 45.35 19.30
C GLY A 35 18.51 44.29 19.03
N GLY A 36 18.35 43.47 17.98
CA GLY A 36 19.28 42.48 17.47
C GLY A 36 19.30 41.12 18.19
N ALA A 37 18.60 40.92 19.32
CA ALA A 37 18.52 39.65 20.01
C ALA A 37 17.14 39.00 19.76
N VAL A 38 17.13 37.81 19.14
CA VAL A 38 15.90 37.00 19.00
C VAL A 38 15.42 36.61 20.39
N SER A 39 14.17 36.97 20.73
CA SER A 39 13.59 36.58 22.00
C SER A 39 13.50 35.05 22.11
N LEU A 40 14.06 34.47 23.18
CA LEU A 40 13.97 33.01 23.43
C LEU A 40 12.53 32.52 23.46
N ILE A 41 11.62 33.35 23.97
CA ILE A 41 10.16 33.05 24.01
C ILE A 41 9.59 32.98 22.60
N GLN A 42 9.96 33.91 21.71
CA GLN A 42 9.51 33.92 20.34
C GLN A 42 9.97 32.67 19.59
N LYS A 43 11.23 32.27 19.80
CA LYS A 43 11.79 31.04 19.24
C LYS A 43 11.11 29.78 19.78
N GLN A 44 10.78 29.76 21.09
CA GLN A 44 10.04 28.65 21.68
C GLN A 44 8.61 28.53 21.10
N VAL A 45 7.91 29.64 20.94
CA VAL A 45 6.56 29.66 20.32
C VAL A 45 6.62 29.16 18.87
N GLU A 46 7.61 29.60 18.10
CA GLU A 46 7.82 29.13 16.73
C GLU A 46 8.08 27.61 16.68
N MET A 47 8.97 27.11 17.55
CA MET A 47 9.21 25.66 17.66
C MET A 47 7.98 24.88 18.08
N LEU A 48 7.17 25.40 19.00
CA LEU A 48 5.91 24.77 19.41
C LEU A 48 4.90 24.72 18.27
N ARG A 49 4.78 25.78 17.47
CA ARG A 49 3.91 25.80 16.28
C ARG A 49 4.38 24.79 15.24
N GLN A 50 5.68 24.73 14.93
CA GLN A 50 6.24 23.75 14.00
C GLN A 50 6.01 22.31 14.47
N ASN A 51 6.22 22.05 15.77
CA ASN A 51 5.95 20.73 16.34
C ASN A 51 4.48 20.35 16.28
N TYR A 52 3.57 21.30 16.54
CA TYR A 52 2.14 21.08 16.44
C TYR A 52 1.71 20.77 14.99
N GLU A 53 2.19 21.55 14.02
CA GLU A 53 1.90 21.32 12.60
C GLU A 53 2.42 19.97 12.12
N SER A 54 3.67 19.62 12.49
CA SER A 54 4.27 18.34 12.18
C SER A 54 3.47 17.18 12.80
N THR A 55 3.11 17.28 14.07
CA THR A 55 2.34 16.25 14.78
C THR A 55 0.95 16.09 14.17
N SER A 56 0.29 17.20 13.83
CA SER A 56 -1.02 17.19 13.18
C SER A 56 -0.95 16.53 11.80
N SER A 57 0.07 16.86 11.01
CA SER A 57 0.31 16.24 9.70
C SER A 57 0.56 14.73 9.83
N ASN A 58 1.39 14.30 10.77
CA ASN A 58 1.66 12.89 11.03
C ASN A 58 0.39 12.14 11.45
N LEU A 59 -0.46 12.78 12.28
CA LEU A 59 -1.73 12.18 12.68
C LEU A 59 -2.67 11.97 11.50
N LEU A 60 -2.78 12.94 10.60
CA LEU A 60 -3.58 12.81 9.37
C LEU A 60 -3.06 11.68 8.48
N GLN A 61 -1.73 11.58 8.31
CA GLN A 61 -1.13 10.47 7.56
C GLN A 61 -1.44 9.11 8.19
N LEU A 62 -1.36 8.98 9.52
CA LEU A 62 -1.70 7.74 10.22
C LEU A 62 -3.18 7.37 10.03
N LEU A 63 -4.08 8.34 10.05
CA LEU A 63 -5.51 8.11 9.79
C LEU A 63 -5.75 7.63 8.35
N ASP A 64 -5.06 8.19 7.38
CA ASP A 64 -5.16 7.76 5.98
C ASP A 64 -4.62 6.33 5.78
N ILE A 65 -3.49 6.00 6.41
CA ILE A 65 -2.94 4.64 6.40
C ILE A 65 -3.92 3.65 7.07
N ALA A 66 -4.47 4.00 8.24
CA ALA A 66 -5.43 3.13 8.94
C ALA A 66 -6.68 2.87 8.09
N LYS A 67 -7.21 3.90 7.43
CA LYS A 67 -8.38 3.80 6.55
C LYS A 67 -8.09 2.94 5.30
N ASN A 68 -6.90 3.08 4.73
CA ASN A 68 -6.47 2.24 3.62
C ASN A 68 -6.33 0.78 4.04
N ASN A 69 -5.72 0.51 5.20
CA ASN A 69 -5.57 -0.83 5.75
C ASN A 69 -6.93 -1.49 6.03
N GLU A 70 -7.91 -0.74 6.56
CA GLU A 70 -9.27 -1.22 6.75
C GLU A 70 -9.90 -1.62 5.41
N GLY A 71 -9.74 -0.81 4.36
CA GLY A 71 -10.22 -1.11 3.02
C GLY A 71 -9.58 -2.38 2.42
N ILE A 72 -8.27 -2.57 2.59
CA ILE A 72 -7.55 -3.77 2.17
C ILE A 72 -8.06 -4.99 2.96
N PHE A 73 -8.23 -4.87 4.27
CA PHE A 73 -8.74 -5.94 5.12
C PHE A 73 -10.13 -6.42 4.68
N GLU A 74 -11.08 -5.52 4.46
CA GLU A 74 -12.44 -5.89 4.03
C GLU A 74 -12.44 -6.58 2.64
N LYS A 75 -11.63 -6.11 1.69
CA LYS A 75 -11.46 -6.76 0.39
C LYS A 75 -10.86 -8.16 0.53
N THR A 76 -9.83 -8.30 1.36
CA THR A 76 -9.16 -9.59 1.61
C THR A 76 -10.10 -10.57 2.28
N LYS A 77 -10.83 -10.15 3.30
CA LYS A 77 -11.85 -10.95 3.98
C LYS A 77 -12.90 -11.45 3.00
N LYS A 78 -13.41 -10.59 2.12
CA LYS A 78 -14.36 -10.96 1.08
C LYS A 78 -13.79 -12.03 0.15
N LEU A 79 -12.56 -11.83 -0.34
CA LEU A 79 -11.85 -12.80 -1.18
C LEU A 79 -11.74 -14.17 -0.48
N ILE A 80 -11.28 -14.20 0.77
CA ILE A 80 -11.14 -15.47 1.51
C ILE A 80 -12.47 -16.19 1.66
N LEU A 81 -13.54 -15.48 1.98
CA LEU A 81 -14.89 -16.09 2.09
C LEU A 81 -15.38 -16.66 0.76
N GLU A 82 -15.10 -15.99 -0.36
CA GLU A 82 -15.42 -16.49 -1.70
C GLU A 82 -14.57 -17.72 -2.06
N LEU A 83 -13.28 -17.72 -1.70
CA LEU A 83 -12.38 -18.85 -1.96
C LEU A 83 -12.74 -20.12 -1.16
N ILE A 84 -13.24 -19.98 0.08
CA ILE A 84 -13.62 -21.13 0.92
C ILE A 84 -14.74 -21.96 0.28
N VAL A 85 -15.65 -21.34 -0.44
CA VAL A 85 -16.78 -22.01 -1.10
C VAL A 85 -16.43 -22.61 -2.46
N CYS A 86 -15.25 -22.32 -3.02
CA CYS A 86 -14.77 -22.92 -4.26
C CYS A 86 -14.58 -24.44 -4.09
N ARG A 87 -15.03 -25.22 -5.09
CA ARG A 87 -15.05 -26.68 -5.03
C ARG A 87 -13.86 -27.34 -5.71
N ASN A 88 -13.21 -26.64 -6.60
CA ASN A 88 -12.07 -27.15 -7.36
C ASN A 88 -10.96 -26.09 -7.51
N LEU A 89 -9.78 -26.52 -7.88
CA LEU A 89 -8.61 -25.66 -8.01
C LEU A 89 -8.78 -24.60 -9.12
N THR A 90 -9.46 -24.95 -10.19
CA THR A 90 -9.73 -24.02 -11.29
C THR A 90 -10.55 -22.81 -10.83
N ASP A 91 -11.59 -23.05 -10.03
CA ASP A 91 -12.43 -21.99 -9.47
C ASP A 91 -11.63 -21.12 -8.49
N VAL A 92 -10.80 -21.73 -7.62
CA VAL A 92 -9.91 -21.03 -6.69
C VAL A 92 -8.98 -20.07 -7.46
N VAL A 93 -8.32 -20.56 -8.51
CA VAL A 93 -7.41 -19.77 -9.31
C VAL A 93 -8.13 -18.64 -10.05
N SER A 94 -9.23 -18.94 -10.73
CA SER A 94 -9.98 -17.93 -11.48
C SER A 94 -10.54 -16.85 -10.55
N MET A 95 -11.13 -17.25 -9.41
CA MET A 95 -11.64 -16.32 -8.40
C MET A 95 -10.54 -15.39 -7.85
N THR A 96 -9.36 -15.95 -7.55
CA THR A 96 -8.21 -15.17 -7.10
C THR A 96 -7.82 -14.12 -8.12
N GLU A 97 -7.60 -14.53 -9.38
CA GLU A 97 -7.15 -13.63 -10.44
C GLU A 97 -8.18 -12.54 -10.75
N ASP A 98 -9.46 -12.88 -10.80
CA ASP A 98 -10.53 -11.94 -11.11
C ASP A 98 -10.71 -10.93 -9.96
N THR A 99 -10.62 -11.38 -8.71
CA THR A 99 -10.75 -10.51 -7.55
C THR A 99 -9.59 -9.54 -7.42
N PHE A 100 -8.34 -10.00 -7.64
CA PHE A 100 -7.20 -9.08 -7.64
C PHE A 100 -7.29 -7.99 -8.72
N LYS A 101 -7.78 -8.32 -9.91
CA LYS A 101 -7.98 -7.34 -10.98
C LYS A 101 -9.13 -6.37 -10.66
N ARG A 102 -10.25 -6.87 -10.12
CA ARG A 102 -11.46 -6.07 -9.90
C ARG A 102 -11.40 -5.22 -8.64
N GLU A 103 -11.02 -5.83 -7.50
CA GLU A 103 -11.11 -5.20 -6.18
C GLU A 103 -9.80 -4.52 -5.76
N PHE A 104 -8.66 -5.11 -6.14
CA PHE A 104 -7.33 -4.57 -5.82
C PHE A 104 -6.70 -3.78 -6.98
N GLN A 105 -7.40 -3.67 -8.11
CA GLN A 105 -7.00 -2.88 -9.27
C GLN A 105 -5.63 -3.29 -9.86
N ALA A 106 -5.24 -4.55 -9.70
CA ALA A 106 -4.06 -5.07 -10.38
C ALA A 106 -4.30 -5.14 -11.90
N ASP A 107 -3.40 -4.58 -12.70
CA ASP A 107 -3.50 -4.64 -14.17
C ASP A 107 -3.40 -6.07 -14.70
N ALA A 108 -2.63 -6.91 -14.01
CA ALA A 108 -2.52 -8.33 -14.29
C ALA A 108 -2.40 -9.13 -12.98
N CYS A 109 -2.99 -10.33 -12.98
CA CYS A 109 -2.83 -11.30 -11.89
C CYS A 109 -2.75 -12.69 -12.49
N LYS A 110 -1.80 -13.50 -12.01
CA LYS A 110 -1.61 -14.90 -12.41
C LYS A 110 -1.24 -15.75 -11.19
N VAL A 111 -1.83 -16.94 -11.13
CA VAL A 111 -1.39 -18.00 -10.21
C VAL A 111 -0.64 -19.04 -11.05
N LEU A 112 0.63 -19.24 -10.76
CA LEU A 112 1.55 -20.10 -11.50
C LEU A 112 1.98 -21.26 -10.63
N PHE A 113 2.07 -22.45 -11.21
CA PHE A 113 2.42 -23.69 -10.53
C PHE A 113 3.75 -24.23 -11.08
N PHE A 114 4.59 -24.80 -10.22
CA PHE A 114 5.92 -25.31 -10.57
C PHE A 114 5.99 -26.83 -10.63
N LYS A 115 4.86 -27.51 -10.50
CA LYS A 115 4.77 -28.97 -10.58
C LYS A 115 3.53 -29.36 -11.38
N GLU A 116 3.64 -30.33 -12.25
CA GLU A 116 2.51 -30.90 -12.97
C GLU A 116 1.55 -31.62 -12.01
N ASN A 117 0.27 -31.31 -12.13
CA ASN A 117 -0.82 -32.00 -11.46
C ASN A 117 -2.05 -31.99 -12.39
N ASN A 118 -2.77 -33.09 -12.46
CA ASN A 118 -3.95 -33.23 -13.33
C ASN A 118 -5.07 -32.22 -13.02
N ASN A 119 -5.09 -31.66 -11.80
CA ASN A 119 -6.08 -30.69 -11.34
C ASN A 119 -5.73 -29.24 -11.67
N ILE A 120 -4.51 -28.98 -12.21
CA ILE A 120 -4.05 -27.64 -12.52
C ILE A 120 -4.57 -27.23 -13.90
N PRO A 121 -5.13 -26.01 -14.06
CA PRO A 121 -5.56 -25.49 -15.35
C PRO A 121 -4.40 -25.44 -16.36
N LYS A 122 -4.66 -25.86 -17.60
CA LYS A 122 -3.66 -25.86 -18.66
C LYS A 122 -3.09 -24.44 -18.88
N GLY A 123 -1.77 -24.35 -19.13
CA GLY A 123 -1.07 -23.10 -19.39
C GLY A 123 -0.65 -22.30 -18.15
N ARG A 124 -0.82 -22.88 -16.95
CA ARG A 124 -0.40 -22.26 -15.68
C ARG A 124 0.80 -22.94 -15.04
N ILE A 125 1.30 -24.00 -15.66
CA ILE A 125 2.46 -24.75 -15.18
C ILE A 125 3.70 -24.15 -15.82
N ILE A 126 4.67 -23.83 -14.94
CA ILE A 126 5.99 -23.30 -15.35
C ILE A 126 7.05 -24.26 -14.83
N ASP A 127 8.03 -24.59 -15.71
CA ASP A 127 9.20 -25.35 -15.27
C ASP A 127 10.10 -24.50 -14.37
N VAL A 128 10.53 -25.05 -13.23
CA VAL A 128 11.37 -24.35 -12.24
C VAL A 128 12.69 -23.88 -12.84
N LYS A 129 13.31 -24.69 -13.74
CA LYS A 129 14.59 -24.33 -14.36
C LYS A 129 14.42 -23.19 -15.36
N GLU A 130 13.31 -23.18 -16.11
CA GLU A 130 12.97 -22.08 -16.99
C GLU A 130 12.62 -20.82 -16.20
N ALA A 131 11.89 -20.93 -15.09
CA ALA A 131 11.62 -19.81 -14.20
C ALA A 131 12.93 -19.17 -13.70
N HIS A 132 13.88 -19.97 -13.20
CA HIS A 132 15.19 -19.44 -12.79
C HIS A 132 15.97 -18.81 -13.94
N LYS A 133 15.84 -19.29 -15.17
CA LYS A 133 16.50 -18.72 -16.34
C LYS A 133 15.90 -17.37 -16.76
N HIS A 134 14.58 -17.23 -16.70
CA HIS A 134 13.87 -16.04 -17.17
C HIS A 134 13.68 -14.96 -16.10
N ILE A 135 13.42 -15.35 -14.85
CA ILE A 135 13.12 -14.44 -13.74
C ILE A 135 14.33 -14.31 -12.79
N GLY A 136 15.28 -15.27 -12.88
CA GLY A 136 16.52 -15.25 -12.12
C GLY A 136 16.31 -15.21 -10.61
N LYS A 137 17.03 -14.28 -9.95
CA LYS A 137 16.95 -14.10 -8.49
C LYS A 137 15.63 -13.47 -8.01
N LYS A 138 14.80 -12.96 -8.90
CA LYS A 138 13.49 -12.39 -8.55
C LYS A 138 12.50 -13.50 -8.13
N TYR A 139 12.67 -14.70 -8.67
CA TYR A 139 11.97 -15.87 -8.17
C TYR A 139 12.67 -16.42 -6.93
N ASN A 140 12.03 -16.23 -5.78
CA ASN A 140 12.46 -16.85 -4.52
C ASN A 140 11.26 -17.64 -3.95
N ALA A 141 11.50 -18.91 -3.61
CA ALA A 141 10.45 -19.74 -3.00
C ALA A 141 10.13 -19.37 -1.54
N VAL A 142 10.88 -18.43 -0.96
CA VAL A 142 10.79 -18.08 0.46
C VAL A 142 10.22 -16.69 0.69
N ASP A 143 10.68 -15.70 -0.07
CA ASP A 143 10.39 -14.28 0.19
C ASP A 143 9.57 -13.66 -0.94
N ILE A 144 8.76 -12.66 -0.56
CA ILE A 144 8.05 -11.82 -1.52
C ILE A 144 9.05 -10.92 -2.25
N PHE A 145 8.96 -10.90 -3.56
CA PHE A 145 9.68 -9.96 -4.41
C PHE A 145 8.73 -8.84 -4.84
N CYS A 146 9.16 -7.58 -4.68
CA CYS A 146 8.50 -6.40 -5.23
C CYS A 146 9.50 -5.63 -6.07
N GLY A 147 9.10 -5.20 -7.27
CA GLY A 147 9.94 -4.34 -8.09
C GLY A 147 9.73 -4.50 -9.59
N PRO A 148 10.55 -3.79 -10.38
CA PRO A 148 10.38 -3.70 -11.82
C PRO A 148 10.69 -5.01 -12.54
N LEU A 149 9.96 -5.24 -13.63
CA LEU A 149 10.21 -6.32 -14.59
C LEU A 149 10.74 -5.77 -15.90
N ASP A 150 11.69 -6.49 -16.49
CA ASP A 150 12.01 -6.26 -17.89
C ASP A 150 10.93 -6.87 -18.82
N LYS A 151 10.99 -6.52 -20.11
CA LYS A 151 9.99 -6.95 -21.08
C LYS A 151 9.94 -8.48 -21.27
N ASN A 152 11.09 -9.17 -21.11
CA ASN A 152 11.16 -10.63 -21.27
C ASN A 152 10.58 -11.33 -20.04
N GLU A 153 10.91 -10.85 -18.85
CA GLU A 153 10.37 -11.33 -17.57
C GLU A 153 8.84 -11.14 -17.53
N SER A 154 8.38 -9.95 -17.89
CA SER A 154 6.96 -9.63 -17.96
C SER A 154 6.20 -10.54 -18.93
N ASN A 155 6.76 -10.79 -20.13
CA ASN A 155 6.17 -11.69 -21.12
C ASN A 155 6.18 -13.16 -20.69
N TYR A 156 7.10 -13.54 -19.81
CA TYR A 156 7.21 -14.91 -19.31
C TYR A 156 6.18 -15.17 -18.20
N ILE A 157 5.99 -14.24 -17.28
CA ILE A 157 5.04 -14.36 -16.14
C ILE A 157 3.61 -14.06 -16.60
N PHE A 158 3.44 -12.98 -17.35
CA PHE A 158 2.16 -12.49 -17.83
C PHE A 158 2.04 -12.69 -19.34
N ASP A 159 0.91 -12.39 -19.92
CA ASP A 159 0.75 -12.50 -21.36
C ASP A 159 1.56 -11.42 -22.10
N LYS A 160 2.07 -11.72 -23.30
CA LYS A 160 2.87 -10.80 -24.15
C LYS A 160 2.25 -9.43 -24.41
N LYS A 161 0.94 -9.28 -24.20
CA LYS A 161 0.19 -8.02 -24.35
C LYS A 161 -0.11 -7.33 -23.02
N SER A 162 0.37 -7.84 -21.91
CA SER A 162 0.06 -7.31 -20.57
C SER A 162 0.54 -5.89 -20.35
N GLY A 163 1.73 -5.54 -20.89
CA GLY A 163 2.35 -4.23 -20.69
C GLY A 163 2.77 -3.97 -19.23
N VAL A 164 2.92 -5.03 -18.43
CA VAL A 164 3.35 -4.95 -17.03
C VAL A 164 4.81 -4.51 -16.96
N VAL A 165 5.09 -3.52 -16.13
CA VAL A 165 6.44 -2.99 -15.88
C VAL A 165 6.89 -3.13 -14.43
N ASP A 166 5.95 -3.32 -13.50
CA ASP A 166 6.21 -3.50 -12.07
C ASP A 166 5.40 -4.67 -11.52
N CYS A 167 5.93 -5.40 -10.55
CA CYS A 167 5.27 -6.60 -10.05
C CYS A 167 5.51 -6.89 -8.58
N VAL A 168 4.59 -7.70 -8.03
CA VAL A 168 4.79 -8.47 -6.80
C VAL A 168 4.72 -9.95 -7.13
N LEU A 169 5.72 -10.70 -6.69
CA LEU A 169 5.79 -12.15 -6.77
C LEU A 169 5.71 -12.73 -5.36
N VAL A 170 4.63 -13.43 -5.06
CA VAL A 170 4.35 -13.98 -3.74
C VAL A 170 4.44 -15.49 -3.80
N PRO A 171 5.42 -16.12 -3.11
CA PRO A 171 5.53 -17.57 -3.09
C PRO A 171 4.37 -18.19 -2.29
N ILE A 172 3.70 -19.16 -2.87
CA ILE A 172 2.72 -20.01 -2.19
C ILE A 172 3.47 -21.24 -1.72
N LYS A 173 3.81 -21.25 -0.43
CA LYS A 173 4.63 -22.31 0.20
C LYS A 173 3.78 -23.57 0.36
N ASN A 174 3.92 -24.48 -0.59
CA ASN A 174 3.27 -25.77 -0.57
C ASN A 174 4.30 -26.85 -0.91
N SER A 175 4.41 -27.89 -0.07
CA SER A 175 5.43 -28.95 -0.24
C SER A 175 5.16 -29.86 -1.42
N GLU A 176 3.89 -30.08 -1.75
CA GLU A 176 3.48 -31.00 -2.80
C GLU A 176 3.29 -30.32 -4.15
N CYS A 177 2.77 -29.09 -4.14
CA CYS A 177 2.50 -28.31 -5.35
C CYS A 177 2.92 -26.84 -5.15
N PRO A 178 4.23 -26.55 -5.16
CA PRO A 178 4.72 -25.19 -5.03
C PRO A 178 4.13 -24.29 -6.13
N ALA A 179 3.69 -23.10 -5.73
CA ALA A 179 3.06 -22.16 -6.62
C ALA A 179 3.48 -20.71 -6.32
N MET A 180 3.11 -19.78 -7.16
CA MET A 180 3.40 -18.37 -7.03
C MET A 180 2.19 -17.54 -7.45
N LEU A 181 1.82 -16.56 -6.63
CA LEU A 181 0.89 -15.51 -7.02
C LEU A 181 1.70 -14.34 -7.57
N ALA A 182 1.45 -13.96 -8.82
CA ALA A 182 2.07 -12.84 -9.49
C ALA A 182 1.04 -11.73 -9.74
N LEU A 183 1.31 -10.53 -9.20
CA LEU A 183 0.53 -9.32 -9.45
C LEU A 183 1.37 -8.38 -10.30
N GLY A 184 0.75 -7.73 -11.29
CA GLY A 184 1.43 -6.84 -12.21
C GLY A 184 0.74 -5.50 -12.35
N SER A 185 1.54 -4.44 -12.48
CA SER A 185 1.11 -3.07 -12.78
C SER A 185 1.77 -2.56 -14.05
N LYS A 186 1.04 -1.74 -14.81
CA LYS A 186 1.55 -0.98 -15.96
C LYS A 186 2.23 0.32 -15.54
N SER A 187 2.08 0.73 -14.29
CA SER A 187 2.76 1.88 -13.70
C SER A 187 3.99 1.43 -12.93
N ALA A 188 5.10 2.17 -13.06
CA ALA A 188 6.30 1.93 -12.27
C ALA A 188 6.07 2.32 -10.80
N ASP A 189 6.87 1.73 -9.89
CA ASP A 189 6.87 2.03 -8.46
C ASP A 189 5.50 1.86 -7.76
N THR A 190 4.65 0.98 -8.32
CA THR A 190 3.33 0.69 -7.75
C THR A 190 3.44 -0.17 -6.50
N TYR A 191 4.36 -1.14 -6.51
CA TYR A 191 4.52 -2.11 -5.44
C TYR A 191 5.80 -1.83 -4.64
N SER A 192 5.66 -1.55 -3.35
CA SER A 192 6.78 -1.41 -2.42
C SER A 192 6.75 -2.50 -1.36
N LYS A 193 7.94 -2.95 -0.91
CA LYS A 193 8.05 -4.00 0.12
C LYS A 193 7.41 -3.64 1.46
N GLU A 194 7.20 -2.35 1.73
CA GLU A 194 6.84 -1.87 3.06
C GLU A 194 5.33 -1.88 3.35
N ASN A 195 4.48 -1.81 2.32
CA ASN A 195 3.08 -1.49 2.56
C ASN A 195 2.09 -2.66 2.47
N ASP A 196 2.40 -3.74 1.73
CA ASP A 196 1.36 -4.71 1.35
C ASP A 196 1.73 -6.18 1.62
N SER A 197 2.85 -6.48 2.28
CA SER A 197 3.34 -7.85 2.41
C SER A 197 2.44 -8.74 3.27
N LEU A 198 1.92 -8.24 4.41
CA LEU A 198 1.15 -9.03 5.36
C LEU A 198 -0.14 -9.59 4.79
N PHE A 199 -0.91 -8.80 4.03
CA PHE A 199 -2.15 -9.30 3.45
C PHE A 199 -1.88 -10.27 2.29
N LEU A 200 -0.82 -10.05 1.52
CA LEU A 200 -0.40 -10.96 0.45
C LEU A 200 0.09 -12.29 1.01
N GLU A 201 0.84 -12.27 2.11
CA GLU A 201 1.23 -13.48 2.84
C GLU A 201 0.02 -14.26 3.33
N PHE A 202 -0.96 -13.58 3.94
CA PHE A 202 -2.20 -14.20 4.40
C PHE A 202 -3.01 -14.84 3.26
N VAL A 203 -3.09 -14.17 2.11
CA VAL A 203 -3.74 -14.75 0.91
C VAL A 203 -2.95 -15.96 0.42
N ALA A 204 -1.61 -15.88 0.35
CA ALA A 204 -0.77 -16.98 -0.10
C ALA A 204 -0.85 -18.21 0.82
N GLU A 205 -0.89 -18.01 2.14
CA GLU A 205 -1.13 -19.10 3.11
C GLU A 205 -2.50 -19.73 2.92
N THR A 206 -3.53 -18.92 2.70
CA THR A 206 -4.89 -19.43 2.42
C THR A 206 -4.90 -20.24 1.13
N LEU A 207 -4.30 -19.73 0.04
CA LEU A 207 -4.18 -20.45 -1.22
C LEU A 207 -3.41 -21.77 -1.04
N SER A 208 -2.33 -21.78 -0.25
CA SER A 208 -1.60 -23.02 0.07
C SER A 208 -2.55 -24.09 0.67
N LYS A 209 -3.36 -23.73 1.67
CA LYS A 209 -4.31 -24.66 2.29
C LYS A 209 -5.43 -25.11 1.33
N LEU A 210 -5.86 -24.23 0.43
CA LEU A 210 -6.85 -24.60 -0.57
C LEU A 210 -6.27 -25.51 -1.66
N ILE A 211 -5.00 -25.35 -2.04
CA ILE A 211 -4.28 -26.24 -2.94
C ILE A 211 -4.18 -27.63 -2.31
N ASP A 212 -3.78 -27.72 -1.02
CA ASP A 212 -3.71 -28.99 -0.29
C ASP A 212 -5.06 -29.70 -0.28
N ARG A 213 -6.14 -28.98 0.03
CA ARG A 213 -7.50 -29.52 0.06
C ARG A 213 -7.95 -30.10 -1.28
N ASN A 214 -7.52 -29.52 -2.40
CA ASN A 214 -7.90 -29.93 -3.75
C ASN A 214 -6.95 -30.95 -4.40
N ASN A 215 -5.86 -31.33 -3.72
CA ASN A 215 -4.92 -32.35 -4.17
C ASN A 215 -5.30 -33.77 -3.71
N PHE A 216 -6.42 -33.96 -3.00
CA PHE A 216 -6.96 -35.25 -2.58
C PHE A 216 -8.04 -35.75 -3.50
#